data_ba373931da3fce4f039f177a70d47f32
#
_entry.id   ba373931da3fce4f039f177a70d47f32
#
_cell.length_a   1.000
_cell.length_b   1.000
_cell.length_c   1.000
_cell.angle_alpha   90.00
_cell.angle_beta   90.00
_cell.angle_gamma   90.00
#
_symmetry.space_group_name_H-M   'P 1'
#
loop_
_entity.id
_entity.type
_entity.pdbx_description
1 polymer ?
#
loop_
_entity_poly.entity_id
_entity_poly.type
_entity_poly.pdbx_seq_one_letter_code
_entity_poly.pdbx_strand_id
1 'polypeptide(L)'
;INNPALTDGFEYYLKQQGALLAKGRLLGLQFLTLFENGLYDALALHANQQMKRIKEAFVTNGYTLLSNTCTNQLFPILTHNQIAALAEQFDFYQWQKVDETHTAIRLISSWATTDAQIDALIQAIQSLAVTQ
;
A
#
# COMPACT_ATOMS: atom_id res chain seq x y z
N ILE A 1 -21.46 -10.26 16.01
CA ILE A 1 -22.26 -9.07 16.41
C ILE A 1 -22.45 -9.14 17.92
N ASN A 2 -21.98 -8.15 18.66
CA ASN A 2 -22.06 -8.15 20.13
C ASN A 2 -23.35 -7.51 20.69
N ASN A 3 -24.17 -6.89 19.84
CA ASN A 3 -25.45 -6.31 20.24
C ASN A 3 -26.59 -7.29 19.98
N PRO A 4 -27.24 -7.84 21.04
CA PRO A 4 -28.32 -8.81 20.89
C PRO A 4 -29.50 -8.29 20.05
N ALA A 5 -29.79 -6.98 20.10
CA ALA A 5 -30.88 -6.38 19.32
C ALA A 5 -30.63 -6.43 17.78
N LEU A 6 -29.40 -6.67 17.36
CA LEU A 6 -29.03 -6.79 15.95
C LEU A 6 -28.85 -8.24 15.49
N THR A 7 -28.98 -9.21 16.38
CA THR A 7 -28.79 -10.63 16.04
C THR A 7 -30.09 -11.33 15.66
N ASP A 8 -31.25 -10.80 16.08
CA ASP A 8 -32.53 -11.38 15.72
C ASP A 8 -32.77 -11.30 14.21
N GLY A 9 -33.06 -12.45 13.61
CA GLY A 9 -33.27 -12.56 12.17
C GLY A 9 -32.05 -12.31 11.27
N PHE A 10 -30.82 -12.09 11.82
CA PHE A 10 -29.62 -11.72 11.06
C PHE A 10 -29.30 -12.70 9.92
N GLU A 11 -29.46 -14.01 10.14
CA GLU A 11 -29.22 -15.01 9.08
C GLU A 11 -30.20 -14.89 7.91
N TYR A 12 -31.44 -14.49 8.16
CA TYR A 12 -32.44 -14.27 7.12
C TYR A 12 -32.08 -13.00 6.31
N TYR A 13 -31.64 -11.94 6.97
CA TYR A 13 -31.18 -10.72 6.30
C TYR A 13 -29.94 -10.97 5.45
N LEU A 14 -29.00 -11.77 5.93
CA LEU A 14 -27.84 -12.20 5.13
C LEU A 14 -28.24 -12.89 3.83
N LYS A 15 -29.22 -13.82 3.92
CA LYS A 15 -29.73 -14.54 2.74
C LYS A 15 -30.45 -13.60 1.77
N GLN A 16 -31.30 -12.71 2.29
CA GLN A 16 -32.04 -11.75 1.48
C GLN A 16 -31.12 -10.80 0.69
N GLN A 17 -29.99 -10.43 1.27
CA GLN A 17 -28.97 -9.57 0.63
C GLN A 17 -27.97 -10.35 -0.24
N GLY A 18 -28.15 -11.65 -0.42
CA GLY A 18 -27.19 -12.49 -1.16
C GLY A 18 -25.81 -12.58 -0.52
N ALA A 19 -25.69 -12.19 0.76
CA ALA A 19 -24.41 -12.11 1.45
C ALA A 19 -24.00 -13.43 2.15
N LEU A 20 -24.85 -14.46 2.10
CA LEU A 20 -24.53 -15.78 2.63
C LEU A 20 -23.85 -16.64 1.56
N LEU A 21 -22.52 -16.79 1.69
CA LEU A 21 -21.76 -17.67 0.82
C LEU A 21 -22.05 -19.14 1.16
N ALA A 22 -22.55 -19.92 0.20
CA ALA A 22 -22.85 -21.35 0.37
C ALA A 22 -21.64 -22.20 0.79
N LYS A 23 -20.42 -21.77 0.39
CA LYS A 23 -19.15 -22.43 0.70
C LYS A 23 -18.25 -21.53 1.55
N GLY A 24 -18.80 -20.96 2.62
CA GLY A 24 -18.11 -20.04 3.54
C GLY A 24 -16.84 -20.61 4.18
N ARG A 25 -16.67 -21.95 4.20
CA ARG A 25 -15.44 -22.60 4.67
C ARG A 25 -14.18 -22.12 3.93
N LEU A 26 -14.28 -21.81 2.63
CA LEU A 26 -13.13 -21.31 1.86
C LEU A 26 -12.65 -19.96 2.40
N LEU A 27 -13.57 -19.03 2.68
CA LEU A 27 -13.22 -17.74 3.29
C LEU A 27 -12.80 -17.91 4.74
N GLY A 28 -13.52 -18.76 5.50
CA GLY A 28 -13.17 -19.05 6.90
C GLY A 28 -11.77 -19.62 7.06
N LEU A 29 -11.32 -20.48 6.16
CA LEU A 29 -9.96 -21.02 6.17
C LEU A 29 -8.90 -19.94 5.89
N GLN A 30 -9.17 -19.00 4.97
CA GLN A 30 -8.27 -17.88 4.72
C GLN A 30 -8.14 -16.98 5.95
N PHE A 31 -9.25 -16.63 6.61
CA PHE A 31 -9.23 -15.88 7.86
C PHE A 31 -8.49 -16.62 8.96
N LEU A 32 -8.79 -17.89 9.16
CA LEU A 32 -8.12 -18.70 10.17
C LEU A 32 -6.61 -18.69 9.97
N THR A 33 -6.13 -18.95 8.74
CA THR A 33 -4.71 -18.97 8.41
C THR A 33 -4.05 -17.61 8.65
N LEU A 34 -4.70 -16.50 8.26
CA LEU A 34 -4.15 -15.16 8.44
C LEU A 34 -4.04 -14.74 9.91
N PHE A 35 -5.03 -15.12 10.75
CA PHE A 35 -5.05 -14.71 12.15
C PHE A 35 -4.46 -15.73 13.12
N GLU A 36 -4.12 -16.92 12.64
CA GLU A 36 -3.38 -17.90 13.41
C GLU A 36 -1.88 -17.54 13.44
N ASN A 37 -1.26 -17.69 14.61
CA ASN A 37 0.18 -17.46 14.81
C ASN A 37 0.71 -16.06 14.41
N GLY A 38 -0.13 -15.04 14.36
CA GLY A 38 0.27 -13.65 14.08
C GLY A 38 0.71 -13.40 12.63
N LEU A 39 0.35 -14.27 11.69
CA LEU A 39 0.76 -14.14 10.28
C LEU A 39 0.30 -12.81 9.68
N TYR A 40 -0.94 -12.38 9.92
CA TYR A 40 -1.46 -11.12 9.39
C TYR A 40 -0.61 -9.92 9.83
N ASP A 41 -0.28 -9.86 11.11
CA ASP A 41 0.55 -8.79 11.68
C ASP A 41 1.97 -8.79 11.09
N ALA A 42 2.56 -9.97 10.92
CA ALA A 42 3.89 -10.11 10.32
C ALA A 42 3.92 -9.63 8.85
N LEU A 43 2.91 -9.98 8.05
CA LEU A 43 2.79 -9.54 6.66
C LEU A 43 2.58 -8.02 6.54
N ALA A 44 1.74 -7.45 7.41
CA ALA A 44 1.48 -6.01 7.44
C ALA A 44 2.71 -5.24 7.92
N LEU A 45 3.40 -5.73 8.94
CA LEU A 45 4.63 -5.13 9.46
C LEU A 45 5.73 -5.09 8.39
N HIS A 46 5.93 -6.20 7.66
CA HIS A 46 6.87 -6.25 6.55
C HIS A 46 6.55 -5.17 5.49
N ALA A 47 5.31 -5.10 5.04
CA ALA A 47 4.90 -4.10 4.05
C ALA A 47 5.19 -2.66 4.54
N ASN A 48 4.87 -2.34 5.80
CA ASN A 48 5.11 -1.03 6.38
C ASN A 48 6.62 -0.73 6.54
N GLN A 49 7.43 -1.72 6.91
CA GLN A 49 8.88 -1.57 7.02
C GLN A 49 9.53 -1.27 5.67
N GLN A 50 9.10 -1.95 4.60
CA GLN A 50 9.57 -1.68 3.25
C GLN A 50 9.21 -0.25 2.80
N MET A 51 7.98 0.19 3.04
CA MET A 51 7.57 1.55 2.71
C MET A 51 8.32 2.60 3.53
N LYS A 52 8.66 2.32 4.78
CA LYS A 52 9.48 3.21 5.61
C LYS A 52 10.85 3.47 4.98
N ARG A 53 11.51 2.44 4.45
CA ARG A 53 12.80 2.57 3.75
C ARG A 53 12.70 3.47 2.51
N ILE A 54 11.65 3.28 1.70
CA ILE A 54 11.36 4.13 0.53
C ILE A 54 11.14 5.58 0.97
N LYS A 55 10.33 5.79 2.01
CA LYS A 55 10.06 7.13 2.56
C LYS A 55 11.34 7.84 3.00
N GLU A 56 12.21 7.13 3.74
CA GLU A 56 13.50 7.65 4.17
C GLU A 56 14.37 8.06 2.98
N ALA A 57 14.39 7.26 1.91
CA ALA A 57 15.13 7.60 0.69
C ALA A 57 14.61 8.88 0.04
N PHE A 58 13.31 9.06 -0.12
CA PHE A 58 12.74 10.29 -0.66
C PHE A 58 13.07 11.51 0.21
N VAL A 59 12.84 11.41 1.52
CA VAL A 59 13.06 12.53 2.46
C VAL A 59 14.54 12.91 2.50
N THR A 60 15.45 11.94 2.57
CA THR A 60 16.91 12.20 2.61
C THR A 60 17.42 12.86 1.32
N ASN A 61 16.80 12.58 0.18
CA ASN A 61 17.14 13.20 -1.09
C ASN A 61 16.34 14.49 -1.37
N GLY A 62 15.68 15.07 -0.36
CA GLY A 62 15.04 16.38 -0.43
C GLY A 62 13.66 16.42 -1.07
N TYR A 63 13.04 15.28 -1.35
CA TYR A 63 11.71 15.24 -1.95
C TYR A 63 10.60 15.56 -0.94
N THR A 64 9.60 16.29 -1.41
CA THR A 64 8.41 16.59 -0.62
C THR A 64 7.38 15.48 -0.77
N LEU A 65 6.68 15.18 0.33
CA LEU A 65 5.58 14.22 0.35
C LEU A 65 4.24 14.95 0.43
N LEU A 66 3.24 14.50 -0.31
CA LEU A 66 1.89 15.06 -0.27
C LEU A 66 1.24 14.91 1.13
N SER A 67 1.56 13.83 1.83
CA SER A 67 1.10 13.55 3.19
C SER A 67 2.11 12.72 3.96
N ASN A 68 2.13 12.89 5.29
CA ASN A 68 3.00 12.12 6.18
C ASN A 68 2.34 10.79 6.58
N THR A 69 2.38 9.81 5.68
CA THR A 69 1.80 8.48 5.94
C THR A 69 2.73 7.60 6.78
N CYS A 70 2.14 6.66 7.54
CA CYS A 70 2.84 5.60 8.29
C CYS A 70 2.40 4.19 7.85
N THR A 71 1.74 4.08 6.70
CA THR A 71 1.22 2.84 6.14
C THR A 71 2.13 2.32 5.03
N ASN A 72 1.69 1.28 4.35
CA ASN A 72 2.33 0.73 3.14
C ASN A 72 2.13 1.58 1.87
N GLN A 73 1.66 2.81 1.99
CA GLN A 73 1.46 3.73 0.87
C GLN A 73 2.24 5.02 1.08
N LEU A 74 2.82 5.55 0.00
CA LEU A 74 3.58 6.80 0.00
C LEU A 74 3.19 7.66 -1.20
N PHE A 75 3.21 8.99 -1.01
CA PHE A 75 2.79 9.95 -2.03
C PHE A 75 3.87 11.02 -2.24
N PRO A 76 5.00 10.67 -2.88
CA PRO A 76 6.03 11.66 -3.21
C PRO A 76 5.57 12.58 -4.34
N ILE A 77 5.97 13.86 -4.25
CA ILE A 77 5.72 14.88 -5.28
C ILE A 77 6.96 14.94 -6.18
N LEU A 78 6.77 14.70 -7.46
CA LEU A 78 7.84 14.63 -8.46
C LEU A 78 7.52 15.51 -9.66
N THR A 79 8.57 15.99 -10.35
CA THR A 79 8.44 16.65 -11.66
C THR A 79 8.07 15.64 -12.75
N HIS A 80 7.52 16.12 -13.86
CA HIS A 80 7.15 15.25 -14.98
C HIS A 80 8.34 14.48 -15.54
N ASN A 81 9.53 15.09 -15.56
CA ASN A 81 10.76 14.42 -16.01
C ASN A 81 11.19 13.30 -15.07
N GLN A 82 11.09 13.51 -13.75
CA GLN A 82 11.38 12.49 -12.74
C GLN A 82 10.40 11.34 -12.81
N ILE A 83 9.12 11.63 -13.02
CA ILE A 83 8.08 10.62 -13.23
C ILE A 83 8.38 9.77 -14.47
N ALA A 84 8.74 10.40 -15.59
CA ALA A 84 9.09 9.70 -16.82
C ALA A 84 10.31 8.78 -16.63
N ALA A 85 11.37 9.27 -15.99
CA ALA A 85 12.57 8.48 -15.72
C ALA A 85 12.29 7.30 -14.78
N LEU A 86 11.47 7.50 -13.74
CA LEU A 86 11.11 6.43 -12.80
C LEU A 86 10.22 5.37 -13.47
N ALA A 87 9.33 5.79 -14.37
CA ALA A 87 8.40 4.91 -15.09
C ALA A 87 9.10 3.96 -16.09
N GLU A 88 10.37 4.19 -16.42
CA GLU A 88 11.15 3.26 -17.25
C GLU A 88 11.41 1.91 -16.54
N GLN A 89 11.37 1.89 -15.21
CA GLN A 89 11.75 0.73 -14.42
C GLN A 89 10.65 0.29 -13.41
N PHE A 90 9.72 1.16 -13.06
CA PHE A 90 8.74 0.91 -12.00
C PHE A 90 7.34 1.33 -12.43
N ASP A 91 6.35 0.54 -12.03
CA ASP A 91 4.92 0.86 -12.20
C ASP A 91 4.39 1.57 -10.95
N PHE A 92 3.64 2.65 -11.16
CA PHE A 92 2.97 3.40 -10.10
C PHE A 92 1.80 4.20 -10.67
N TYR A 93 0.94 4.70 -9.77
CA TYR A 93 -0.17 5.58 -10.16
C TYR A 93 0.23 7.05 -10.05
N GLN A 94 -0.06 7.85 -11.07
CA GLN A 94 -0.13 9.30 -10.92
C GLN A 94 -1.40 9.62 -10.13
N TRP A 95 -1.20 10.18 -8.92
CA TRP A 95 -2.28 10.30 -7.94
C TRP A 95 -3.00 11.64 -8.03
N GLN A 96 -2.25 12.74 -7.99
CA GLN A 96 -2.80 14.08 -7.96
C GLN A 96 -1.83 15.09 -8.57
N LYS A 97 -2.32 15.90 -9.52
CA LYS A 97 -1.60 17.07 -10.00
C LYS A 97 -1.47 18.08 -8.86
N VAL A 98 -0.26 18.52 -8.58
CA VAL A 98 0.05 19.51 -7.53
C VAL A 98 0.12 20.90 -8.13
N ASP A 99 0.86 21.06 -9.24
CA ASP A 99 0.98 22.29 -10.03
C ASP A 99 1.24 21.97 -11.51
N GLU A 100 1.67 22.96 -12.31
CA GLU A 100 1.91 22.77 -13.75
C GLU A 100 3.11 21.87 -14.06
N THR A 101 4.02 21.68 -13.11
CA THR A 101 5.28 20.94 -13.30
C THR A 101 5.39 19.70 -12.40
N HIS A 102 4.55 19.60 -11.35
CA HIS A 102 4.64 18.55 -10.34
C HIS A 102 3.35 17.75 -10.20
N THR A 103 3.52 16.45 -10.03
CA THR A 103 2.44 15.50 -9.73
C THR A 103 2.86 14.61 -8.57
N ALA A 104 1.96 14.38 -7.63
CA ALA A 104 2.13 13.35 -6.62
C ALA A 104 1.86 11.98 -7.25
N ILE A 105 2.77 11.04 -7.07
CA ILE A 105 2.57 9.63 -7.45
C ILE A 105 2.21 8.81 -6.22
N ARG A 106 1.58 7.65 -6.41
CA ARG A 106 1.30 6.70 -5.34
C ARG A 106 2.16 5.46 -5.49
N LEU A 107 3.01 5.21 -4.50
CA LEU A 107 3.78 3.98 -4.34
C LEU A 107 3.12 3.09 -3.29
N ILE A 108 3.15 1.79 -3.51
CA ILE A 108 2.56 0.79 -2.62
C ILE A 108 3.55 -0.36 -2.43
N SER A 109 3.84 -0.70 -1.18
CA SER A 109 4.51 -1.94 -0.82
C SER A 109 3.50 -2.99 -0.34
N SER A 110 3.88 -4.24 -0.40
CA SER A 110 3.05 -5.36 0.03
C SER A 110 3.88 -6.40 0.80
N TRP A 111 3.22 -7.41 1.31
CA TRP A 111 3.86 -8.57 1.92
C TRP A 111 4.80 -9.32 0.95
N ALA A 112 4.60 -9.19 -0.36
CA ALA A 112 5.41 -9.83 -1.39
C ALA A 112 6.57 -8.95 -1.89
N THR A 113 6.66 -7.69 -1.46
CA THR A 113 7.72 -6.77 -1.88
C THR A 113 9.05 -7.21 -1.28
N THR A 114 10.03 -7.50 -2.13
CA THR A 114 11.34 -8.00 -1.72
C THR A 114 12.33 -6.87 -1.42
N ASP A 115 13.34 -7.15 -0.59
CA ASP A 115 14.43 -6.20 -0.30
C ASP A 115 15.14 -5.74 -1.58
N ALA A 116 15.39 -6.64 -2.53
CA ALA A 116 16.03 -6.32 -3.80
C ALA A 116 15.23 -5.31 -4.63
N GLN A 117 13.90 -5.42 -4.65
CA GLN A 117 13.03 -4.45 -5.32
C GLN A 117 13.09 -3.08 -4.66
N ILE A 118 13.13 -3.06 -3.33
CA ILE A 118 13.25 -1.81 -2.57
C ILE A 118 14.61 -1.17 -2.78
N ASP A 119 15.70 -1.95 -2.75
CA ASP A 119 17.04 -1.44 -2.98
C ASP A 119 17.19 -0.84 -4.40
N ALA A 120 16.62 -1.50 -5.41
CA ALA A 120 16.59 -0.98 -6.77
C ALA A 120 15.83 0.37 -6.86
N LEU A 121 14.67 0.48 -6.19
CA LEU A 121 13.90 1.72 -6.15
C LEU A 121 14.66 2.84 -5.41
N ILE A 122 15.32 2.52 -4.30
CA ILE A 122 16.15 3.49 -3.56
C ILE A 122 17.30 4.03 -4.43
N GLN A 123 17.98 3.16 -5.18
CA GLN A 123 19.03 3.58 -6.12
C GLN A 123 18.47 4.49 -7.22
N ALA A 124 17.30 4.18 -7.77
CA ALA A 124 16.65 5.03 -8.77
C ALA A 124 16.31 6.41 -8.18
N ILE A 125 15.76 6.49 -6.97
CA ILE A 125 15.46 7.75 -6.27
C ILE A 125 16.73 8.60 -6.09
N GLN A 126 17.84 7.99 -5.69
CA GLN A 126 19.13 8.68 -5.53
C GLN A 126 19.63 9.23 -6.86
N SER A 127 19.49 8.47 -7.95
CA SER A 127 19.90 8.89 -9.30
C SER A 127 19.07 10.07 -9.81
N LEU A 128 17.77 10.12 -9.51
CA LEU A 128 16.90 11.25 -9.86
C LEU A 128 17.32 12.56 -9.16
N ALA A 129 17.89 12.49 -7.96
CA ALA A 129 18.31 13.67 -7.20
C ALA A 129 19.58 14.32 -7.77
N VAL A 130 20.42 13.57 -8.45
CA VAL A 130 21.69 14.07 -9.06
C VAL A 130 21.44 14.85 -10.36
N THR A 131 20.26 14.70 -10.97
CA THR A 131 19.91 15.29 -12.27
C THR A 131 19.15 16.64 -12.14
N GLN A 132 19.09 17.21 -10.91
CA GLN A 132 18.45 18.51 -10.63
C GLN A 132 19.36 19.71 -10.91
#